data_332cdbe470bd1bfc47a53f123c6e4eeb
#
_entry.id   332cdbe470bd1bfc47a53f123c6e4eeb
#
_cell.length_a   1.000
_cell.length_b   1.000
_cell.length_c   1.000
_cell.angle_alpha   90.00
_cell.angle_beta   90.00
_cell.angle_gamma   90.00
#
_symmetry.space_group_name_H-M   'P 1'
#
loop_
_entity.id
_entity.type
_entity.pdbx_description
1 polymer ?
#
loop_
_entity_poly.entity_id
_entity_poly.type
_entity_poly.pdbx_seq_one_letter_code
_entity_poly.pdbx_strand_id
1 'polypeptide(L)'
;MIRYLCDVFEEEPRSEPRYVLDIGTGNGHLLFALMEAQEEDLAPGTVDPSRLCGIDYSPASIQLCHSIAENRGNECKHISFLECDLRDMSSMDTLTRRANDGQGWDVVCDKGTVCIRLTDAQYDAVCY
;
A
#
# COMPACT_ATOMS: atom_id res chain seq x y z
N MET A 1 3.10 5.23 -11.60
CA MET A 1 2.18 4.54 -10.65
C MET A 1 1.56 5.50 -9.63
N ILE A 2 2.35 6.29 -8.91
CA ILE A 2 1.79 7.22 -7.89
C ILE A 2 0.73 8.16 -8.45
N ARG A 3 0.99 8.77 -9.59
CA ARG A 3 0.04 9.69 -10.25
C ARG A 3 -1.29 9.01 -10.57
N TYR A 4 -1.24 7.79 -11.08
CA TYR A 4 -2.44 6.99 -11.34
C TYR A 4 -3.24 6.72 -10.06
N LEU A 5 -2.57 6.37 -8.96
CA LEU A 5 -3.25 6.16 -7.67
C LEU A 5 -3.90 7.43 -7.16
N CYS A 6 -3.24 8.58 -7.29
CA CYS A 6 -3.82 9.86 -6.93
C CYS A 6 -5.05 10.18 -7.77
N ASP A 7 -4.96 10.00 -9.10
CA ASP A 7 -6.10 10.18 -10.01
C ASP A 7 -7.29 9.29 -9.61
N VAL A 8 -7.05 8.00 -9.33
CA VAL A 8 -8.10 7.08 -8.86
C VAL A 8 -8.71 7.52 -7.53
N PHE A 9 -7.90 8.03 -6.61
CA PHE A 9 -8.39 8.46 -5.30
C PHE A 9 -9.24 9.74 -5.41
N GLU A 10 -8.91 10.63 -6.34
CA GLU A 10 -9.66 11.83 -6.63
C GLU A 10 -10.96 11.56 -7.42
N GLU A 11 -10.89 10.70 -8.42
CA GLU A 11 -12.05 10.33 -9.24
C GLU A 11 -13.11 9.53 -8.48
N GLU A 12 -12.68 8.78 -7.47
CA GLU A 12 -13.56 7.97 -6.64
C GLU A 12 -13.35 8.29 -5.15
N PRO A 13 -13.82 9.45 -4.70
CA PRO A 13 -13.70 9.84 -3.32
C PRO A 13 -14.50 8.88 -2.42
N ARG A 14 -13.92 8.52 -1.28
CA ARG A 14 -14.55 7.68 -0.25
C ARG A 14 -14.60 8.44 1.07
N SER A 15 -15.57 8.07 1.90
CA SER A 15 -15.67 8.58 3.28
C SER A 15 -14.53 8.08 4.18
N GLU A 16 -13.94 6.94 3.83
CA GLU A 16 -12.82 6.34 4.55
C GLU A 16 -11.63 6.07 3.63
N PRO A 17 -10.39 6.20 4.16
CA PRO A 17 -9.18 5.86 3.43
C PRO A 17 -9.17 4.39 2.97
N ARG A 18 -8.51 4.14 1.84
CA ARG A 18 -8.36 2.80 1.29
C ARG A 18 -7.26 2.01 1.99
N TYR A 19 -7.46 0.70 2.08
CA TYR A 19 -6.39 -0.24 2.42
C TYR A 19 -5.55 -0.54 1.19
N VAL A 20 -4.26 -0.20 1.25
CA VAL A 20 -3.32 -0.32 0.12
C VAL A 20 -2.21 -1.31 0.46
N LEU A 21 -2.00 -2.27 -0.42
CA LEU A 21 -0.89 -3.24 -0.35
C LEU A 21 0.08 -2.99 -1.50
N ASP A 22 1.36 -2.81 -1.18
CA ASP A 22 2.47 -2.72 -2.13
C ASP A 22 3.29 -4.01 -2.11
N ILE A 23 3.16 -4.81 -3.15
CA ILE A 23 3.89 -6.08 -3.32
C ILE A 23 5.26 -5.81 -3.92
N GLY A 24 6.31 -6.38 -3.32
CA GLY A 24 7.68 -6.09 -3.73
C GLY A 24 8.06 -4.64 -3.42
N THR A 25 7.73 -4.19 -2.21
CA THR A 25 7.84 -2.77 -1.82
C THR A 25 9.27 -2.21 -1.91
N GLY A 26 10.30 -3.07 -1.87
CA GLY A 26 11.70 -2.68 -1.97
C GLY A 26 12.10 -1.70 -0.85
N ASN A 27 12.37 -0.45 -1.20
CA ASN A 27 12.67 0.62 -0.24
C ASN A 27 11.42 1.38 0.25
N GLY A 28 10.22 0.93 -0.06
CA GLY A 28 8.97 1.57 0.35
C GLY A 28 8.60 2.83 -0.44
N HIS A 29 9.28 3.09 -1.55
CA HIS A 29 9.15 4.34 -2.30
C HIS A 29 7.71 4.70 -2.66
N LEU A 30 6.90 3.73 -3.10
CA LEU A 30 5.51 3.98 -3.50
C LEU A 30 4.66 4.48 -2.33
N LEU A 31 4.78 3.83 -1.17
CA LEU A 31 3.99 4.18 0.01
C LEU A 31 4.44 5.52 0.62
N PHE A 32 5.74 5.80 0.61
CA PHE A 32 6.24 7.11 1.02
C PHE A 32 5.80 8.22 0.06
N ALA A 33 5.77 7.96 -1.24
CA ALA A 33 5.25 8.91 -2.22
C ALA A 33 3.75 9.17 -2.06
N LEU A 34 2.97 8.16 -1.65
CA LEU A 34 1.55 8.36 -1.29
C LEU A 34 1.39 9.29 -0.09
N MET A 35 2.25 9.18 0.91
CA MET A 35 2.25 10.09 2.06
C MET A 35 2.59 11.52 1.67
N GLU A 36 3.58 11.70 0.78
CA GLU A 36 3.91 13.01 0.22
C GLU A 36 2.74 13.61 -0.56
N ALA A 37 2.10 12.81 -1.42
CA ALA A 37 0.92 13.25 -2.17
C ALA A 37 -0.26 13.60 -1.25
N GLN A 38 -0.43 12.91 -0.13
CA GLN A 38 -1.45 13.26 0.88
C GLN A 38 -1.24 14.66 1.46
N GLU A 39 0.02 15.04 1.67
CA GLU A 39 0.35 16.36 2.23
C GLU A 39 0.23 17.50 1.20
N GLU A 40 0.55 17.21 -0.07
CA GLU A 40 0.69 18.23 -1.11
C GLU A 40 -0.53 18.36 -2.02
N ASP A 41 -1.14 17.24 -2.42
CA ASP A 41 -2.07 17.21 -3.55
C ASP A 41 -3.46 16.67 -3.20
N LEU A 42 -3.56 15.69 -2.30
CA LEU A 42 -4.81 14.99 -2.02
C LEU A 42 -5.65 15.69 -0.96
N ALA A 43 -6.96 15.49 -1.01
CA ALA A 43 -7.85 15.96 0.04
C ALA A 43 -7.46 15.40 1.42
N PRO A 44 -7.58 16.17 2.50
CA PRO A 44 -7.25 15.70 3.85
C PRO A 44 -7.96 14.40 4.20
N GLY A 45 -7.20 13.43 4.73
CA GLY A 45 -7.74 12.13 5.15
C GLY A 45 -7.99 11.13 4.02
N THR A 46 -7.51 11.38 2.80
CA THR A 46 -7.60 10.43 1.68
C THR A 46 -6.71 9.22 1.90
N VAL A 47 -5.52 9.43 2.47
CA VAL A 47 -4.55 8.38 2.80
C VAL A 47 -4.36 8.32 4.31
N ASP A 48 -4.45 7.12 4.86
CA ASP A 48 -4.16 6.83 6.26
C ASP A 48 -2.95 5.88 6.32
N PRO A 49 -1.82 6.29 6.92
CA PRO A 49 -0.62 5.45 6.98
C PRO A 49 -0.86 4.12 7.68
N SER A 50 -1.79 4.02 8.61
CA SER A 50 -2.15 2.76 9.28
C SER A 50 -2.84 1.74 8.37
N ARG A 51 -3.33 2.18 7.21
CA ARG A 51 -3.96 1.36 6.17
C ARG A 51 -3.04 1.07 4.99
N LEU A 52 -1.77 1.46 5.08
CA LEU A 52 -0.74 1.17 4.09
C LEU A 52 0.12 0.00 4.55
N CYS A 53 0.40 -0.93 3.65
CA CYS A 53 1.27 -2.07 3.91
C CYS A 53 2.18 -2.36 2.72
N GLY A 54 3.49 -2.41 2.97
CA GLY A 54 4.47 -2.88 2.00
C GLY A 54 4.99 -4.25 2.39
N ILE A 55 5.08 -5.15 1.43
CA ILE A 55 5.66 -6.47 1.63
C ILE A 55 6.82 -6.72 0.68
N ASP A 56 7.81 -7.44 1.16
CA ASP A 56 8.94 -7.91 0.38
C ASP A 56 9.46 -9.22 0.96
N TYR A 57 10.02 -10.09 0.12
CA TYR A 57 10.65 -11.33 0.59
C TYR A 57 12.04 -11.08 1.21
N SER A 58 12.64 -9.92 0.96
CA SER A 58 13.96 -9.56 1.44
C SER A 58 13.91 -8.90 2.81
N PRO A 59 14.50 -9.52 3.84
CA PRO A 59 14.62 -8.88 5.16
C PRO A 59 15.36 -7.55 5.12
N ALA A 60 16.38 -7.42 4.26
CA ALA A 60 17.14 -6.19 4.11
C ALA A 60 16.28 -5.04 3.55
N SER A 61 15.38 -5.33 2.59
CA SER A 61 14.42 -4.35 2.08
C SER A 61 13.49 -3.86 3.18
N ILE A 62 12.96 -4.76 3.99
CA ILE A 62 12.05 -4.40 5.08
C ILE A 62 12.77 -3.58 6.17
N GLN A 63 14.00 -3.93 6.53
CA GLN A 63 14.80 -3.14 7.45
C GLN A 63 15.07 -1.73 6.92
N LEU A 64 15.35 -1.60 5.62
CA LEU A 64 15.53 -0.30 4.98
C LEU A 64 14.25 0.52 5.04
N CYS A 65 13.08 -0.06 4.76
CA CYS A 65 11.80 0.62 4.88
C CYS A 65 11.56 1.17 6.30
N HIS A 66 11.83 0.37 7.32
CA HIS A 66 11.71 0.82 8.71
C HIS A 66 12.65 1.99 9.03
N SER A 67 13.89 1.92 8.57
CA SER A 67 14.87 3.01 8.77
C SER A 67 14.43 4.29 8.08
N ILE A 68 13.92 4.22 6.87
CA ILE A 68 13.41 5.38 6.14
C ILE A 68 12.17 5.95 6.83
N ALA A 69 11.25 5.10 7.27
CA ALA A 69 10.04 5.53 7.97
C ALA A 69 10.36 6.29 9.27
N GLU A 70 11.32 5.81 10.05
CA GLU A 70 11.79 6.49 11.25
C GLU A 70 12.38 7.87 10.95
N ASN A 71 13.18 7.98 9.88
CA ASN A 71 13.80 9.24 9.48
C ASN A 71 12.81 10.25 8.89
N ARG A 72 11.72 9.80 8.27
CA ARG A 72 10.70 10.67 7.68
C ARG A 72 9.74 11.26 8.70
N GLY A 73 9.59 10.65 9.86
CA GLY A 73 8.81 11.20 10.96
C GLY A 73 7.57 10.40 11.35
N ASN A 74 6.75 10.98 12.21
CA ASN A 74 5.73 10.27 12.98
C ASN A 74 4.67 9.56 12.13
N GLU A 75 4.18 10.20 11.09
CA GLU A 75 3.12 9.63 10.24
C GLU A 75 3.59 8.36 9.52
N CYS A 76 4.79 8.37 8.96
CA CYS A 76 5.34 7.23 8.24
C CYS A 76 5.61 6.00 9.13
N LYS A 77 5.76 6.18 10.43
CA LYS A 77 5.93 5.07 11.39
C LYS A 77 4.69 4.16 11.50
N HIS A 78 3.54 4.65 11.09
CA HIS A 78 2.30 3.87 11.10
C HIS A 78 2.12 2.98 9.87
N ILE A 79 2.96 3.14 8.84
CA ILE A 79 2.98 2.23 7.68
C ILE A 79 3.51 0.87 8.13
N SER A 80 2.82 -0.20 7.76
CA SER A 80 3.29 -1.57 8.01
C SER A 80 4.25 -2.02 6.92
N PHE A 81 5.43 -2.50 7.30
CA PHE A 81 6.38 -3.15 6.40
C PHE A 81 6.66 -4.56 6.90
N LEU A 82 6.36 -5.57 6.10
CA LEU A 82 6.40 -6.98 6.51
C LEU A 82 7.22 -7.83 5.53
N GLU A 83 8.08 -8.69 6.07
CA GLU A 83 8.68 -9.76 5.30
C GLU A 83 7.59 -10.79 4.94
N CYS A 84 7.42 -11.05 3.65
CA CYS A 84 6.43 -11.97 3.16
C CYS A 84 6.88 -12.64 1.86
N ASP A 85 6.85 -13.97 1.84
CA ASP A 85 7.03 -14.76 0.62
C ASP A 85 5.65 -15.08 0.03
N LEU A 86 5.35 -14.55 -1.15
CA LEU A 86 4.08 -14.76 -1.84
C LEU A 86 3.80 -16.23 -2.21
N ARG A 87 4.82 -17.08 -2.19
CA ARG A 87 4.66 -18.52 -2.43
C ARG A 87 4.12 -19.24 -1.20
N ASP A 88 4.16 -18.61 -0.04
CA ASP A 88 3.62 -19.14 1.21
C ASP A 88 2.18 -18.67 1.43
N MET A 89 1.23 -19.56 1.13
CA MET A 89 -0.20 -19.29 1.26
C MET A 89 -0.63 -18.90 2.67
N SER A 90 0.04 -19.42 3.71
CA SER A 90 -0.28 -19.08 5.10
C SER A 90 0.08 -17.63 5.43
N SER A 91 1.18 -17.14 4.90
CA SER A 91 1.58 -15.73 5.02
C SER A 91 0.60 -14.80 4.33
N MET A 92 0.13 -15.19 3.14
CA MET A 92 -0.87 -14.42 2.39
C MET A 92 -2.23 -14.38 3.09
N ASP A 93 -2.68 -15.49 3.65
CA ASP A 93 -3.93 -15.55 4.42
C ASP A 93 -3.87 -14.64 5.66
N THR A 94 -2.75 -14.68 6.38
CA THR A 94 -2.52 -13.80 7.54
C THR A 94 -2.53 -12.33 7.13
N LEU A 95 -1.90 -11.99 6.02
CA LEU A 95 -1.85 -10.63 5.50
C LEU A 95 -3.25 -10.12 5.12
N THR A 96 -4.05 -10.94 4.45
CA THR A 96 -5.42 -10.60 4.04
C THR A 96 -6.33 -10.40 5.25
N ARG A 97 -6.22 -11.24 6.27
CA ARG A 97 -7.01 -11.12 7.51
C ARG A 97 -6.71 -9.87 8.32
N ARG A 98 -5.53 -9.28 8.17
CA ARG A 98 -5.15 -8.04 8.87
C ARG A 98 -5.79 -6.79 8.27
N ALA A 99 -6.19 -6.85 7.00
CA ALA A 99 -6.72 -5.68 6.32
C ALA A 99 -8.25 -5.64 6.42
N ASN A 100 -8.77 -4.48 6.77
CA ASN A 100 -10.18 -4.16 6.67
C ASN A 100 -11.09 -5.21 7.35
N ASP A 101 -10.76 -5.61 8.57
CA ASP A 101 -11.48 -6.63 9.34
C ASP A 101 -11.65 -7.97 8.59
N GLY A 102 -10.65 -8.35 7.81
CA GLY A 102 -10.65 -9.58 7.02
C GLY A 102 -11.31 -9.48 5.65
N GLN A 103 -11.76 -8.31 5.24
CA GLN A 103 -12.32 -8.07 3.90
C GLN A 103 -11.24 -7.88 2.82
N GLY A 104 -9.98 -7.71 3.24
CA GLY A 104 -8.83 -7.58 2.36
C GLY A 104 -8.51 -6.15 1.94
N TRP A 105 -7.73 -6.03 0.88
CA TRP A 105 -7.17 -4.78 0.38
C TRP A 105 -8.06 -4.12 -0.65
N ASP A 106 -8.21 -2.81 -0.59
CA ASP A 106 -8.92 -2.03 -1.61
C ASP A 106 -8.07 -1.83 -2.87
N VAL A 107 -6.76 -1.72 -2.68
CA VAL A 107 -5.79 -1.54 -3.77
C VAL A 107 -4.58 -2.43 -3.52
N VAL A 108 -4.17 -3.17 -4.55
CA VAL A 108 -2.95 -3.96 -4.54
C VAL A 108 -2.06 -3.48 -5.68
N CYS A 109 -0.84 -3.07 -5.34
CA CYS A 109 0.17 -2.63 -6.28
C CYS A 109 1.29 -3.66 -6.38
N ASP A 110 1.73 -3.96 -7.58
CA ASP A 110 2.92 -4.76 -7.85
C ASP A 110 3.92 -3.90 -8.63
N LYS A 111 5.13 -3.79 -8.12
CA LYS A 111 6.21 -3.03 -8.73
C LYS A 111 6.84 -3.77 -9.91
N GLY A 112 6.19 -3.77 -10.96
CA GLY A 112 6.80 -4.30 -12.18
C GLY A 112 5.79 -4.38 -13.28
N THR A 113 4.54 -4.66 -12.95
CA THR A 113 3.63 -5.01 -14.04
C THR A 113 2.15 -4.70 -13.78
N VAL A 114 1.64 -4.74 -12.56
CA VAL A 114 0.18 -4.71 -12.36
C VAL A 114 -0.22 -3.91 -11.14
N CYS A 115 -1.10 -2.94 -11.34
CA CYS A 115 -1.92 -2.38 -10.26
C CYS A 115 -3.29 -3.07 -10.33
N ILE A 116 -3.61 -3.87 -9.32
CA ILE A 116 -4.89 -4.58 -9.25
C ILE A 116 -5.79 -3.84 -8.26
N ARG A 117 -6.94 -3.40 -8.75
CA ARG A 117 -7.98 -2.86 -7.92
C ARG A 117 -8.96 -3.95 -7.54
N LEU A 118 -9.11 -4.19 -6.24
CA LEU A 118 -10.10 -5.11 -5.72
C LEU A 118 -11.32 -4.29 -5.27
N THR A 119 -12.34 -4.18 -6.10
CA THR A 119 -13.67 -3.77 -5.69
C THR A 119 -14.62 -4.96 -5.75
N ASP A 120 -15.65 -4.96 -4.93
CA ASP A 120 -16.59 -6.07 -4.72
C ASP A 120 -17.28 -6.64 -5.99
N ALA A 121 -17.01 -6.12 -7.17
CA ALA A 121 -17.70 -6.51 -8.39
C ALA A 121 -16.85 -6.67 -9.65
N GLN A 122 -15.65 -6.14 -9.76
CA GLN A 122 -14.83 -6.24 -10.98
C GLN A 122 -13.33 -6.10 -10.70
N TYR A 123 -12.56 -7.03 -11.26
CA TYR A 123 -11.11 -6.95 -11.31
C TYR A 123 -10.70 -6.10 -12.51
N ASP A 124 -10.32 -4.86 -12.31
CA ASP A 124 -9.64 -4.07 -13.33
C ASP A 124 -8.13 -4.15 -13.09
N ALA A 125 -7.47 -5.01 -13.86
CA ALA A 125 -6.02 -5.05 -13.91
C ALA A 125 -5.52 -3.98 -14.88
N VAL A 126 -4.75 -3.04 -14.38
CA VAL A 126 -4.06 -2.06 -15.23
C VAL A 126 -2.60 -2.46 -15.34
N CYS A 127 -2.23 -2.96 -16.53
CA CYS A 127 -0.83 -3.21 -16.88
C CYS A 127 -0.18 -1.92 -17.39
N TYR A 128 0.99 -1.62 -16.86
CA TYR A 128 1.86 -0.55 -17.36
C TYR A 128 3.11 -1.13 -18.02
#